data_51da01344cd49c533290433cded74735
#
_entry.id   51da01344cd49c533290433cded74735
#
_cell.length_a   1.000
_cell.length_b   1.000
_cell.length_c   1.000
_cell.angle_alpha   90.00
_cell.angle_beta   90.00
_cell.angle_gamma   90.00
#
_symmetry.space_group_name_H-M   'P 1'
#
loop_
_entity.id
_entity.type
_entity.pdbx_description
1 polymer ?
#
loop_
_entity_poly.entity_id
_entity_poly.type
_entity_poly.pdbx_seq_one_letter_code
_entity_poly.pdbx_strand_id
1 'polypeptide(L)'
;MFFLYTFANEKLALGTMIYHGSIKSILNKEHINEIMKKIVTLAVAAMTAMTVSAQQGEFKTYEGNGFTMHVYYSNDVMADASYIVETKDGLVTIEEPLFKSGVKEFDAYVDKLGKPVTARITDYHEGGTGANSIIQPEGMPKFMHEGVYDAMMKGFQKNFGDKMVDRPTGKAKEVKFGDTQKINGVSYLFVNGPKNDFPAAGILIGKTFYLSHWTPAKAHMNSLQLANRDAVAQALEGLKIAKSYNAKYYLGSHGGVATPDDLDFRIAYLSKIEQLLTENQDATSFVEALKQAYPSLPGEDGLAALAANLYK
;
A
#
# COMPACT_ATOMS: atom_id res chain seq x y z
N MET A 1 2.13 -10.83 -16.40
CA MET A 1 3.29 -11.43 -17.09
C MET A 1 4.54 -10.88 -16.45
N PHE A 2 5.21 -11.69 -15.73
CA PHE A 2 6.50 -11.72 -15.09
C PHE A 2 7.45 -10.53 -15.34
N PHE A 3 7.89 -9.89 -14.25
CA PHE A 3 9.23 -9.32 -14.19
C PHE A 3 9.89 -9.73 -12.88
N LEU A 4 10.68 -10.77 -13.01
CA LEU A 4 11.68 -11.25 -12.09
C LEU A 4 13.03 -10.93 -12.71
N TYR A 5 13.86 -10.20 -12.05
CA TYR A 5 15.29 -10.23 -12.34
C TYR A 5 16.11 -10.37 -11.07
N THR A 6 16.82 -11.43 -11.12
CA THR A 6 17.92 -11.97 -10.34
C THR A 6 18.89 -10.88 -9.86
N PHE A 7 19.07 -10.82 -8.54
CA PHE A 7 20.34 -10.38 -7.97
C PHE A 7 21.01 -11.59 -7.32
N ALA A 8 21.78 -12.30 -8.16
CA ALA A 8 22.80 -13.20 -7.67
C ALA A 8 24.11 -12.44 -7.56
N ASN A 9 24.79 -12.64 -6.42
CA ASN A 9 26.17 -12.33 -6.13
C ASN A 9 26.55 -10.85 -5.87
N GLU A 10 26.37 -10.42 -4.61
CA GLU A 10 27.47 -9.80 -3.90
C GLU A 10 27.50 -10.30 -2.46
N LYS A 11 28.38 -11.26 -2.24
CA LYS A 11 28.91 -11.61 -0.92
C LYS A 11 29.71 -10.41 -0.44
N LEU A 12 29.20 -9.67 0.51
CA LEU A 12 30.02 -8.81 1.33
C LEU A 12 29.64 -9.01 2.79
N ALA A 13 30.57 -9.68 3.39
CA ALA A 13 30.91 -9.76 4.79
C ALA A 13 30.30 -8.63 5.66
N LEU A 14 29.27 -8.99 6.42
CA LEU A 14 28.96 -8.40 7.71
C LEU A 14 28.72 -9.56 8.68
N GLY A 15 29.72 -10.41 8.73
CA GLY A 15 29.89 -11.34 9.80
C GLY A 15 30.67 -10.69 10.92
N THR A 16 30.21 -10.93 12.13
CA THR A 16 30.97 -10.85 13.38
C THR A 16 31.20 -9.44 13.92
N MET A 17 30.26 -8.95 14.69
CA MET A 17 30.45 -8.23 15.94
C MET A 17 29.14 -7.93 16.63
N ILE A 18 28.55 -8.92 17.28
CA ILE A 18 27.60 -8.70 18.38
C ILE A 18 27.85 -9.79 19.40
N TYR A 19 28.70 -9.51 20.37
CA TYR A 19 28.78 -10.30 21.60
C TYR A 19 28.42 -9.37 22.78
N HIS A 20 27.35 -9.76 23.48
CA HIS A 20 26.99 -9.41 24.86
C HIS A 20 27.12 -7.97 25.37
N GLY A 21 26.03 -7.39 25.71
CA GLY A 21 25.94 -6.26 26.64
C GLY A 21 24.66 -5.44 26.44
N SER A 22 23.79 -5.49 27.42
CA SER A 22 22.63 -4.60 27.67
C SER A 22 22.34 -3.52 26.63
N ILE A 23 21.43 -3.77 25.70
CA ILE A 23 20.93 -2.75 24.78
C ILE A 23 19.55 -2.28 25.29
N LYS A 24 19.56 -1.57 26.40
CA LYS A 24 18.53 -0.59 26.74
C LYS A 24 19.26 0.74 26.82
N SER A 25 19.20 1.56 25.78
CA SER A 25 19.44 3.01 25.75
C SER A 25 20.33 3.61 24.67
N ILE A 26 20.74 2.91 23.61
CA ILE A 26 21.54 3.56 22.54
C ILE A 26 21.04 3.11 21.16
N LEU A 27 19.78 3.29 20.86
CA LEU A 27 19.37 3.53 19.49
C LEU A 27 19.10 5.03 19.37
N ASN A 28 20.18 5.76 19.13
CA ASN A 28 20.16 7.17 18.82
C ASN A 28 19.30 7.37 17.56
N LYS A 29 18.47 8.41 17.54
CA LYS A 29 17.63 8.82 16.41
C LYS A 29 18.39 8.82 15.08
N GLU A 30 19.69 9.04 15.10
CA GLU A 30 20.60 8.97 13.96
C GLU A 30 20.80 7.55 13.40
N HIS A 31 20.83 6.54 14.26
CA HIS A 31 20.99 5.14 13.82
C HIS A 31 19.72 4.60 13.15
N ILE A 32 18.57 4.96 13.70
CA ILE A 32 17.28 4.65 13.08
C ILE A 32 17.17 5.35 11.72
N ASN A 33 17.56 6.61 11.63
CA ASN A 33 17.59 7.36 10.38
C ASN A 33 18.56 6.76 9.33
N GLU A 34 19.72 6.24 9.75
CA GLU A 34 20.67 5.59 8.85
C GLU A 34 20.18 4.24 8.35
N ILE A 35 19.54 3.44 9.20
CA ILE A 35 18.92 2.17 8.81
C ILE A 35 17.75 2.43 7.85
N MET A 36 16.92 3.41 8.15
CA MET A 36 15.79 3.81 7.31
C MET A 36 16.25 4.37 5.96
N LYS A 37 17.31 5.19 5.93
CA LYS A 37 17.93 5.64 4.67
C LYS A 37 18.42 4.47 3.82
N LYS A 38 19.02 3.45 4.42
CA LYS A 38 19.50 2.26 3.71
C LYS A 38 18.33 1.41 3.17
N ILE A 39 17.25 1.25 3.93
CA ILE A 39 16.05 0.54 3.49
C ILE A 39 15.38 1.29 2.34
N VAL A 40 15.21 2.60 2.45
CA VAL A 40 14.67 3.44 1.37
C VAL A 40 15.59 3.41 0.15
N THR A 41 16.90 3.47 0.33
CA THR A 41 17.88 3.42 -0.78
C THR A 41 17.85 2.06 -1.48
N LEU A 42 17.67 0.95 -0.76
CA LEU A 42 17.59 -0.39 -1.34
C LEU A 42 16.27 -0.62 -2.11
N ALA A 43 15.14 -0.20 -1.52
CA ALA A 43 13.83 -0.28 -2.17
C ALA A 43 13.80 0.55 -3.47
N VAL A 44 14.42 1.72 -3.41
CA VAL A 44 14.51 2.65 -4.53
C VAL A 44 15.50 2.16 -5.60
N ALA A 45 16.64 1.59 -5.23
CA ALA A 45 17.61 1.03 -6.19
C ALA A 45 17.04 -0.16 -6.97
N ALA A 46 16.17 -0.96 -6.34
CA ALA A 46 15.49 -2.06 -7.03
C ALA A 46 14.49 -1.57 -8.09
N MET A 47 13.91 -0.38 -7.91
CA MET A 47 12.95 0.21 -8.86
C MET A 47 13.61 1.01 -10.00
N THR A 48 14.85 1.50 -9.84
CA THR A 48 15.55 2.30 -10.86
C THR A 48 16.07 1.50 -12.07
N ALA A 49 16.14 0.18 -11.98
CA ALA A 49 16.53 -0.68 -13.09
C ALA A 49 15.40 -0.94 -14.12
N MET A 50 14.17 -0.49 -13.84
CA MET A 50 13.05 -0.64 -14.74
C MET A 50 13.02 0.57 -15.71
N THR A 51 13.33 0.33 -16.98
CA THR A 51 12.98 1.27 -18.03
C THR A 51 11.47 1.45 -18.00
N VAL A 52 11.01 2.64 -17.63
CA VAL A 52 9.60 3.02 -17.72
C VAL A 52 9.25 3.10 -19.21
N SER A 53 8.96 1.94 -19.79
CA SER A 53 8.12 1.88 -20.97
C SER A 53 6.78 2.47 -20.55
N ALA A 54 6.23 3.39 -21.32
CA ALA A 54 4.91 3.95 -21.08
C ALA A 54 3.87 2.82 -21.25
N GLN A 55 3.71 2.01 -20.21
CA GLN A 55 2.67 1.00 -20.16
C GLN A 55 1.38 1.74 -19.87
N GLN A 56 0.44 1.70 -20.80
CA GLN A 56 -0.85 2.35 -20.67
C GLN A 56 -1.64 1.70 -19.54
N GLY A 57 -2.28 2.51 -18.70
CA GLY A 57 -3.16 2.03 -17.64
C GLY A 57 -4.43 1.38 -18.18
N GLU A 58 -5.14 0.66 -17.33
CA GLU A 58 -6.37 -0.05 -17.68
C GLU A 58 -7.50 0.39 -16.75
N PHE A 59 -8.70 0.59 -17.31
CA PHE A 59 -9.91 0.84 -16.53
C PHE A 59 -10.83 -0.39 -16.54
N LYS A 60 -11.34 -0.74 -15.33
CA LYS A 60 -12.39 -1.75 -15.15
C LYS A 60 -13.53 -1.18 -14.31
N THR A 61 -14.73 -1.67 -14.51
CA THR A 61 -15.92 -1.23 -13.79
C THR A 61 -16.52 -2.34 -12.94
N TYR A 62 -17.03 -1.96 -11.78
CA TYR A 62 -17.69 -2.84 -10.82
C TYR A 62 -18.96 -2.18 -10.30
N GLU A 63 -20.02 -2.96 -10.19
CA GLU A 63 -21.30 -2.45 -9.70
C GLU A 63 -21.33 -2.37 -8.17
N GLY A 64 -21.66 -1.18 -7.67
CA GLY A 64 -22.01 -0.92 -6.28
C GLY A 64 -23.52 -0.85 -6.09
N ASN A 65 -23.96 -0.56 -4.86
CA ASN A 65 -25.37 -0.36 -4.55
C ASN A 65 -25.79 1.08 -4.90
N GLY A 66 -26.29 1.28 -6.12
CA GLY A 66 -26.72 2.59 -6.63
C GLY A 66 -25.57 3.48 -7.14
N PHE A 67 -24.42 2.91 -7.45
CA PHE A 67 -23.28 3.59 -8.06
C PHE A 67 -22.42 2.60 -8.84
N THR A 68 -21.58 3.11 -9.74
CA THR A 68 -20.56 2.34 -10.44
C THR A 68 -19.18 2.73 -9.90
N MET A 69 -18.35 1.74 -9.59
CA MET A 69 -16.94 1.92 -9.25
C MET A 69 -16.09 1.70 -10.49
N HIS A 70 -15.39 2.74 -10.95
CA HIS A 70 -14.36 2.61 -11.98
C HIS A 70 -13.01 2.47 -11.28
N VAL A 71 -12.25 1.48 -11.69
CA VAL A 71 -10.92 1.16 -11.14
C VAL A 71 -9.89 1.40 -12.22
N TYR A 72 -8.96 2.29 -11.96
CA TYR A 72 -7.79 2.54 -12.78
C TYR A 72 -6.60 1.75 -12.23
N TYR A 73 -6.05 0.87 -13.05
CA TYR A 73 -4.79 0.19 -12.79
C TYR A 73 -3.70 0.92 -13.56
N SER A 74 -2.79 1.57 -12.86
CA SER A 74 -1.76 2.41 -13.50
C SER A 74 -0.76 1.61 -14.32
N ASN A 75 -0.59 0.31 -14.01
CA ASN A 75 0.44 -0.56 -14.58
C ASN A 75 1.86 0.01 -14.47
N ASP A 76 2.08 0.97 -13.59
CA ASP A 76 3.39 1.53 -13.31
C ASP A 76 4.21 0.67 -12.33
N VAL A 77 5.41 1.13 -11.99
CA VAL A 77 6.34 0.40 -11.12
C VAL A 77 5.86 0.27 -9.67
N MET A 78 4.89 1.10 -9.27
CA MET A 78 4.28 1.06 -7.94
C MET A 78 3.05 0.16 -7.91
N ALA A 79 2.53 -0.25 -9.08
CA ALA A 79 1.27 -0.97 -9.23
C ALA A 79 0.10 -0.22 -8.56
N ASP A 80 0.08 1.11 -8.67
CA ASP A 80 -0.94 1.96 -8.09
C ASP A 80 -2.31 1.68 -8.68
N ALA A 81 -3.33 1.81 -7.85
CA ALA A 81 -4.72 1.78 -8.27
C ALA A 81 -5.44 3.04 -7.74
N SER A 82 -6.26 3.62 -8.60
CA SER A 82 -7.10 4.78 -8.30
C SER A 82 -8.55 4.48 -8.66
N TYR A 83 -9.48 5.16 -8.03
CA TYR A 83 -10.88 4.80 -8.08
C TYR A 83 -11.77 6.00 -8.36
N ILE A 84 -12.88 5.78 -9.07
CA ILE A 84 -13.92 6.78 -9.30
C ILE A 84 -15.25 6.16 -8.92
N VAL A 85 -15.95 6.75 -7.97
CA VAL A 85 -17.32 6.41 -7.64
C VAL A 85 -18.24 7.30 -8.48
N GLU A 86 -18.92 6.71 -9.46
CA GLU A 86 -19.84 7.40 -10.32
C GLU A 86 -21.27 7.21 -9.85
N THR A 87 -22.00 8.31 -9.67
CA THR A 87 -23.43 8.36 -9.39
C THR A 87 -24.15 9.24 -10.42
N LYS A 88 -25.48 9.35 -10.30
CA LYS A 88 -26.23 10.33 -11.09
C LYS A 88 -25.89 11.79 -10.74
N ASP A 89 -25.39 12.04 -9.53
CA ASP A 89 -25.17 13.39 -8.98
C ASP A 89 -23.73 13.90 -9.16
N GLY A 90 -22.81 13.04 -9.60
CA GLY A 90 -21.41 13.39 -9.84
C GLY A 90 -20.43 12.27 -9.54
N LEU A 91 -19.14 12.61 -9.52
CA LEU A 91 -18.01 11.74 -9.31
C LEU A 91 -17.34 12.01 -7.96
N VAL A 92 -16.86 10.95 -7.32
CA VAL A 92 -15.90 11.04 -6.21
C VAL A 92 -14.65 10.29 -6.63
N THR A 93 -13.50 10.96 -6.68
CA THR A 93 -12.21 10.30 -6.92
C THR A 93 -11.60 9.81 -5.60
N ILE A 94 -10.95 8.67 -5.62
CA ILE A 94 -10.32 8.06 -4.44
C ILE A 94 -8.95 7.56 -4.84
N GLU A 95 -7.90 7.92 -4.10
CA GLU A 95 -6.51 7.69 -4.44
C GLU A 95 -6.17 8.26 -5.83
N GLU A 96 -5.18 9.09 -5.91
CA GLU A 96 -4.79 9.69 -7.19
C GLU A 96 -3.46 9.09 -7.64
N PRO A 97 -3.21 8.91 -8.95
CA PRO A 97 -1.95 8.36 -9.42
C PRO A 97 -0.75 9.22 -9.04
N LEU A 98 0.38 8.58 -8.75
CA LEU A 98 1.63 9.26 -8.34
C LEU A 98 2.46 9.75 -9.52
N PHE A 99 2.24 9.22 -10.73
CA PHE A 99 2.98 9.60 -11.94
C PHE A 99 2.14 10.45 -12.88
N LYS A 100 2.74 11.49 -13.45
CA LYS A 100 2.08 12.43 -14.37
C LYS A 100 1.42 11.74 -15.58
N SER A 101 2.00 10.63 -16.07
CA SER A 101 1.38 9.83 -17.12
C SER A 101 0.05 9.22 -16.67
N GLY A 102 0.03 8.62 -15.47
CA GLY A 102 -1.17 8.05 -14.88
C GLY A 102 -2.23 9.11 -14.59
N VAL A 103 -1.84 10.26 -14.03
CA VAL A 103 -2.76 11.40 -13.80
C VAL A 103 -3.41 11.83 -15.11
N LYS A 104 -2.63 11.98 -16.18
CA LYS A 104 -3.17 12.38 -17.49
C LYS A 104 -4.21 11.39 -18.02
N GLU A 105 -3.97 10.09 -17.88
CA GLU A 105 -4.91 9.04 -18.30
C GLU A 105 -6.16 9.03 -17.41
N PHE A 106 -5.97 9.16 -16.10
CA PHE A 106 -7.05 9.18 -15.12
C PHE A 106 -7.96 10.40 -15.33
N ASP A 107 -7.39 11.61 -15.46
CA ASP A 107 -8.14 12.83 -15.71
C ASP A 107 -8.89 12.79 -17.04
N ALA A 108 -8.27 12.29 -18.11
CA ALA A 108 -8.94 12.13 -19.39
C ALA A 108 -10.15 11.18 -19.31
N TYR A 109 -10.07 10.15 -18.45
CA TYR A 109 -11.18 9.26 -18.21
C TYR A 109 -12.29 9.93 -17.37
N VAL A 110 -11.91 10.68 -16.32
CA VAL A 110 -12.84 11.50 -15.52
C VAL A 110 -13.59 12.48 -16.40
N ASP A 111 -12.90 13.20 -17.29
CA ASP A 111 -13.50 14.14 -18.25
C ASP A 111 -14.49 13.44 -19.19
N LYS A 112 -14.14 12.23 -19.67
CA LYS A 112 -15.01 11.43 -20.54
C LYS A 112 -16.33 11.03 -19.87
N LEU A 113 -16.34 10.85 -18.53
CA LEU A 113 -17.58 10.55 -17.79
C LEU A 113 -18.55 11.75 -17.78
N GLY A 114 -18.07 12.97 -18.05
CA GLY A 114 -18.89 14.15 -18.29
C GLY A 114 -19.68 14.64 -17.07
N LYS A 115 -19.26 14.26 -15.87
CA LYS A 115 -19.92 14.64 -14.60
C LYS A 115 -18.95 15.43 -13.70
N PRO A 116 -19.45 16.33 -12.85
CA PRO A 116 -18.59 17.07 -11.95
C PRO A 116 -17.95 16.17 -10.88
N VAL A 117 -16.67 16.38 -10.61
CA VAL A 117 -15.99 15.81 -9.42
C VAL A 117 -16.42 16.60 -8.20
N THR A 118 -17.23 15.99 -7.34
CA THR A 118 -17.83 16.63 -6.16
C THR A 118 -16.98 16.50 -4.91
N ALA A 119 -16.12 15.48 -4.85
CA ALA A 119 -15.17 15.26 -3.77
C ALA A 119 -13.96 14.46 -4.24
N ARG A 120 -12.85 14.62 -3.53
CA ARG A 120 -11.62 13.84 -3.67
C ARG A 120 -11.29 13.25 -2.31
N ILE A 121 -11.14 11.94 -2.24
CA ILE A 121 -10.76 11.21 -1.02
C ILE A 121 -9.38 10.64 -1.26
N THR A 122 -8.45 10.84 -0.36
CA THR A 122 -7.15 10.19 -0.41
C THR A 122 -6.86 9.55 0.94
N ASP A 123 -6.26 8.37 0.92
CA ASP A 123 -5.72 7.73 2.10
C ASP A 123 -4.18 7.82 2.05
N TYR A 124 -3.55 7.02 1.22
CA TYR A 124 -2.09 6.99 1.10
C TYR A 124 -1.55 7.71 -0.15
N HIS A 125 -2.36 7.86 -1.21
CA HIS A 125 -1.94 8.43 -2.48
C HIS A 125 -2.64 9.74 -2.77
N GLU A 126 -1.97 10.83 -2.40
CA GLU A 126 -2.46 12.19 -2.69
C GLU A 126 -2.36 12.53 -4.18
N GLY A 127 -1.41 11.90 -4.90
CA GLY A 127 -1.26 11.95 -6.34
C GLY A 127 -1.36 13.34 -6.94
N GLY A 128 -2.10 13.42 -8.04
CA GLY A 128 -2.28 14.62 -8.85
C GLY A 128 -3.36 15.58 -8.35
N THR A 129 -3.79 15.51 -7.10
CA THR A 129 -4.85 16.41 -6.59
C THR A 129 -4.47 17.90 -6.59
N GLY A 130 -3.18 18.21 -6.64
CA GLY A 130 -2.66 19.57 -6.71
C GLY A 130 -3.06 20.42 -5.49
N ALA A 131 -3.63 21.60 -5.74
CA ALA A 131 -4.11 22.49 -4.68
C ALA A 131 -5.57 22.24 -4.26
N ASN A 132 -6.23 21.23 -4.83
CA ASN A 132 -7.62 20.93 -4.51
C ASN A 132 -7.76 20.45 -3.05
N SER A 133 -8.89 20.79 -2.45
CA SER A 133 -9.22 20.25 -1.13
C SER A 133 -9.49 18.76 -1.23
N ILE A 134 -8.85 18.00 -0.37
CA ILE A 134 -9.01 16.55 -0.26
C ILE A 134 -9.67 16.19 1.07
N ILE A 135 -10.29 15.03 1.13
CA ILE A 135 -10.83 14.42 2.34
C ILE A 135 -9.90 13.28 2.72
N GLN A 136 -9.41 13.26 3.96
CA GLN A 136 -8.49 12.25 4.46
C GLN A 136 -8.96 11.70 5.82
N PRO A 137 -8.56 10.47 6.17
CA PRO A 137 -8.70 9.99 7.55
C PRO A 137 -7.93 10.86 8.53
N GLU A 138 -8.43 10.96 9.77
CA GLU A 138 -7.76 11.73 10.81
C GLU A 138 -6.32 11.26 11.05
N GLY A 139 -5.41 12.24 11.20
CA GLY A 139 -3.97 12.01 11.36
C GLY A 139 -3.21 11.76 10.06
N MET A 140 -3.89 11.45 8.96
CA MET A 140 -3.24 11.17 7.68
C MET A 140 -2.49 12.38 7.11
N PRO A 141 -3.01 13.61 7.14
CA PRO A 141 -2.26 14.78 6.67
C PRO A 141 -0.93 14.96 7.37
N LYS A 142 -0.91 14.75 8.68
CA LYS A 142 0.34 14.82 9.46
C LYS A 142 1.29 13.69 9.09
N PHE A 143 0.79 12.46 9.01
CA PHE A 143 1.57 11.29 8.65
C PHE A 143 2.22 11.43 7.27
N MET A 144 1.46 11.88 6.27
CA MET A 144 1.91 12.03 4.89
C MET A 144 3.03 13.06 4.74
N HIS A 145 3.03 14.13 5.55
CA HIS A 145 3.93 15.26 5.42
C HIS A 145 5.03 15.33 6.48
N GLU A 146 5.13 14.33 7.36
CA GLU A 146 6.14 14.26 8.41
C GLU A 146 6.84 12.88 8.45
N GLY A 147 8.00 12.86 9.11
CA GLY A 147 8.69 11.63 9.49
C GLY A 147 9.13 10.74 8.32
N VAL A 148 8.88 9.45 8.47
CA VAL A 148 9.37 8.40 7.55
C VAL A 148 8.71 8.48 6.18
N TYR A 149 7.39 8.70 6.15
CA TYR A 149 6.65 8.75 4.90
C TYR A 149 7.10 9.95 4.04
N ASP A 150 7.25 11.12 4.64
CA ASP A 150 7.77 12.32 3.95
C ASP A 150 9.18 12.07 3.39
N ALA A 151 10.06 11.43 4.18
CA ALA A 151 11.39 11.07 3.73
C ALA A 151 11.38 10.07 2.55
N MET A 152 10.48 9.09 2.59
CA MET A 152 10.26 8.12 1.52
C MET A 152 9.79 8.82 0.24
N MET A 153 8.78 9.69 0.33
CA MET A 153 8.26 10.44 -0.82
C MET A 153 9.30 11.37 -1.43
N LYS A 154 10.13 12.04 -0.62
CA LYS A 154 11.29 12.81 -1.10
C LYS A 154 12.32 11.93 -1.81
N GLY A 155 12.51 10.69 -1.35
CA GLY A 155 13.33 9.69 -2.03
C GLY A 155 12.77 9.31 -3.40
N PHE A 156 11.48 9.06 -3.51
CA PHE A 156 10.83 8.80 -4.80
C PHE A 156 10.93 9.99 -5.73
N GLN A 157 10.65 11.21 -5.25
CA GLN A 157 10.81 12.44 -6.04
C GLN A 157 12.24 12.60 -6.59
N LYS A 158 13.25 12.29 -5.78
CA LYS A 158 14.65 12.32 -6.22
C LYS A 158 14.94 11.31 -7.33
N ASN A 159 14.33 10.13 -7.29
CA ASN A 159 14.63 9.05 -8.23
C ASN A 159 13.83 9.13 -9.53
N PHE A 160 12.56 9.49 -9.43
CA PHE A 160 11.67 9.57 -10.56
C PHE A 160 11.60 10.99 -11.18
N GLY A 161 12.09 11.99 -10.43
CA GLY A 161 12.23 13.37 -10.91
C GLY A 161 10.90 13.96 -11.36
N ASP A 162 10.91 14.54 -12.54
CA ASP A 162 9.78 15.22 -13.17
C ASP A 162 8.67 14.28 -13.68
N LYS A 163 8.87 12.96 -13.59
CA LYS A 163 7.82 11.98 -13.91
C LYS A 163 6.76 11.91 -12.83
N MET A 164 7.12 12.20 -11.57
CA MET A 164 6.17 12.25 -10.46
C MET A 164 5.40 13.57 -10.45
N VAL A 165 4.19 13.50 -9.90
CA VAL A 165 3.40 14.69 -9.61
C VAL A 165 3.95 15.44 -8.40
N ASP A 166 3.69 16.75 -8.35
CA ASP A 166 3.93 17.53 -7.15
C ASP A 166 2.91 17.15 -6.07
N ARG A 167 3.36 17.16 -4.84
CA ARG A 167 2.46 16.88 -3.70
C ARG A 167 1.44 18.01 -3.54
N PRO A 168 0.19 17.70 -3.14
CA PRO A 168 -0.84 18.71 -2.98
C PRO A 168 -0.45 19.73 -1.89
N THR A 169 -0.78 20.99 -2.15
CA THR A 169 -0.56 22.12 -1.22
C THR A 169 -1.84 22.57 -0.54
N GLY A 170 -3.00 22.00 -0.94
CA GLY A 170 -4.30 22.28 -0.34
C GLY A 170 -4.42 21.70 1.06
N LYS A 171 -5.36 22.25 1.85
CA LYS A 171 -5.67 21.70 3.16
C LYS A 171 -6.59 20.52 3.03
N ALA A 172 -6.23 19.40 3.67
CA ALA A 172 -7.11 18.27 3.81
C ALA A 172 -8.23 18.55 4.83
N LYS A 173 -9.43 18.05 4.54
CA LYS A 173 -10.51 17.89 5.51
C LYS A 173 -10.36 16.54 6.17
N GLU A 174 -9.98 16.52 7.44
CA GLU A 174 -9.88 15.28 8.20
C GLU A 174 -11.25 14.76 8.61
N VAL A 175 -11.43 13.44 8.49
CA VAL A 175 -12.63 12.72 8.96
C VAL A 175 -12.21 11.76 10.06
N LYS A 176 -12.87 11.85 11.21
CA LYS A 176 -12.59 10.97 12.36
C LYS A 176 -12.93 9.52 12.05
N PHE A 177 -12.14 8.62 12.63
CA PHE A 177 -12.47 7.21 12.57
C PHE A 177 -13.81 6.91 13.27
N GLY A 178 -14.61 6.06 12.64
CA GLY A 178 -15.99 5.79 13.02
C GLY A 178 -17.03 6.71 12.38
N ASP A 179 -16.61 7.85 11.83
CA ASP A 179 -17.52 8.76 11.15
C ASP A 179 -17.80 8.32 9.70
N THR A 180 -19.00 8.64 9.26
CA THR A 180 -19.46 8.38 7.89
C THR A 180 -19.69 9.70 7.16
N GLN A 181 -19.02 9.89 6.02
CA GLN A 181 -19.34 10.94 5.08
C GLN A 181 -20.37 10.42 4.06
N LYS A 182 -21.41 11.19 3.78
CA LYS A 182 -22.36 10.87 2.71
C LYS A 182 -22.15 11.86 1.57
N ILE A 183 -21.70 11.36 0.41
CA ILE A 183 -21.39 12.16 -0.77
C ILE A 183 -22.11 11.54 -1.97
N ASN A 184 -22.88 12.34 -2.71
CA ASN A 184 -23.68 11.89 -3.86
C ASN A 184 -24.57 10.67 -3.56
N GLY A 185 -25.09 10.57 -2.32
CA GLY A 185 -25.92 9.44 -1.88
C GLY A 185 -25.15 8.20 -1.43
N VAL A 186 -23.84 8.10 -1.68
CA VAL A 186 -22.97 7.00 -1.24
C VAL A 186 -22.37 7.30 0.12
N SER A 187 -22.30 6.29 0.99
CA SER A 187 -21.68 6.39 2.32
C SER A 187 -20.21 5.98 2.27
N TYR A 188 -19.36 6.73 2.96
CA TYR A 188 -17.94 6.46 3.16
C TYR A 188 -17.68 6.42 4.66
N LEU A 189 -17.58 5.22 5.24
CA LEU A 189 -17.24 5.03 6.65
C LEU A 189 -15.72 4.93 6.78
N PHE A 190 -15.11 5.82 7.55
CA PHE A 190 -13.68 5.81 7.84
C PHE A 190 -13.42 4.88 9.02
N VAL A 191 -12.67 3.80 8.77
CA VAL A 191 -12.45 2.71 9.72
C VAL A 191 -11.05 2.82 10.30
N ASN A 192 -10.97 2.81 11.64
CA ASN A 192 -9.68 2.73 12.31
C ASN A 192 -9.11 1.31 12.17
N GLY A 193 -7.86 1.22 11.75
CA GLY A 193 -7.12 -0.03 11.72
C GLY A 193 -6.34 -0.30 13.02
N PRO A 194 -5.53 -1.35 13.04
CA PRO A 194 -4.65 -1.65 14.17
C PRO A 194 -3.59 -0.55 14.32
N LYS A 195 -3.12 -0.33 15.55
CA LYS A 195 -2.04 0.62 15.82
C LYS A 195 -0.75 0.10 15.22
N ASN A 196 -0.17 0.86 14.32
CA ASN A 196 1.17 0.65 13.76
C ASN A 196 1.83 2.01 13.53
N ASP A 197 3.01 2.04 12.90
CA ASP A 197 3.68 3.28 12.55
C ASP A 197 2.98 4.07 11.43
N PHE A 198 1.95 3.46 10.82
CA PHE A 198 1.07 4.07 9.86
C PHE A 198 -0.31 4.26 10.48
N PRO A 199 -1.02 5.36 10.22
CA PRO A 199 -2.45 5.42 10.50
C PRO A 199 -3.12 4.38 9.59
N ALA A 200 -3.25 3.15 10.07
CA ALA A 200 -3.86 2.07 9.31
C ALA A 200 -5.36 2.32 9.19
N ALA A 201 -5.72 3.08 8.18
CA ALA A 201 -7.09 3.41 7.88
C ALA A 201 -7.67 2.44 6.86
N GLY A 202 -8.96 2.25 6.93
CA GLY A 202 -9.76 1.63 5.87
C GLY A 202 -10.97 2.51 5.57
N ILE A 203 -11.53 2.37 4.38
CA ILE A 203 -12.74 3.10 3.98
C ILE A 203 -13.77 2.12 3.44
N LEU A 204 -14.90 1.98 4.13
CA LEU A 204 -16.03 1.20 3.62
C LEU A 204 -16.91 2.09 2.76
N ILE A 205 -17.03 1.76 1.46
CA ILE A 205 -17.69 2.55 0.43
C ILE A 205 -19.00 1.86 0.05
N GLY A 206 -20.12 2.50 0.32
CA GLY A 206 -21.46 2.04 -0.06
C GLY A 206 -21.81 0.64 0.49
N LYS A 207 -21.12 0.17 1.53
CA LYS A 207 -21.19 -1.20 2.06
C LYS A 207 -20.81 -2.30 1.06
N THR A 208 -20.28 -1.94 -0.09
CA THR A 208 -19.93 -2.87 -1.18
C THR A 208 -18.43 -3.06 -1.33
N PHE A 209 -17.65 -2.00 -1.11
CA PHE A 209 -16.20 -2.00 -1.27
C PHE A 209 -15.52 -1.60 0.04
N TYR A 210 -14.42 -2.26 0.36
CA TYR A 210 -13.56 -1.89 1.48
C TYR A 210 -12.16 -1.57 0.94
N LEU A 211 -11.74 -0.32 1.06
CA LEU A 211 -10.41 0.15 0.67
C LEU A 211 -9.42 0.00 1.83
N SER A 212 -8.22 -0.45 1.54
CA SER A 212 -7.05 -0.44 2.42
C SER A 212 -5.79 -0.11 1.62
N HIS A 213 -4.61 -0.02 2.24
CA HIS A 213 -3.39 0.31 1.50
C HIS A 213 -2.98 -0.79 0.51
N TRP A 214 -3.04 -2.04 0.94
CA TRP A 214 -2.64 -3.18 0.11
C TRP A 214 -3.83 -4.07 -0.24
N THR A 215 -4.02 -4.34 -1.52
CA THR A 215 -5.02 -5.32 -1.95
C THR A 215 -4.64 -6.71 -1.43
N PRO A 216 -5.55 -7.45 -0.78
CA PRO A 216 -5.31 -8.85 -0.48
C PRO A 216 -5.19 -9.65 -1.77
N ALA A 217 -4.04 -10.28 -2.01
CA ALA A 217 -3.76 -11.02 -3.23
C ALA A 217 -3.23 -12.42 -2.93
N LYS A 218 -3.43 -13.37 -3.85
CA LYS A 218 -2.86 -14.73 -3.78
C LYS A 218 -1.41 -14.71 -4.30
N ALA A 219 -0.52 -14.10 -3.51
CA ALA A 219 0.89 -13.98 -3.78
C ALA A 219 1.68 -13.92 -2.47
N HIS A 220 2.98 -14.18 -2.48
CA HIS A 220 3.83 -13.90 -1.33
C HIS A 220 3.86 -12.40 -1.05
N MET A 221 3.91 -12.03 0.23
CA MET A 221 4.13 -10.64 0.64
C MET A 221 5.63 -10.33 0.57
N ASN A 222 5.94 -9.05 0.40
CA ASN A 222 7.30 -8.58 0.31
C ASN A 222 7.73 -7.76 1.55
N SER A 223 8.98 -7.35 1.59
CA SER A 223 9.57 -6.60 2.69
C SER A 223 9.02 -5.18 2.90
N LEU A 224 8.31 -4.60 1.90
CA LEU A 224 7.62 -3.31 2.05
C LEU A 224 6.28 -3.48 2.75
N GLN A 225 5.63 -4.61 2.53
CA GLN A 225 4.33 -4.92 3.15
C GLN A 225 4.48 -5.38 4.60
N LEU A 226 5.58 -6.07 4.93
CA LEU A 226 5.88 -6.59 6.26
C LEU A 226 7.30 -6.18 6.70
N ALA A 227 7.39 -5.02 7.34
CA ALA A 227 8.68 -4.44 7.73
C ALA A 227 9.35 -5.13 8.94
N ASN A 228 8.57 -5.83 9.77
CA ASN A 228 9.02 -6.54 10.97
C ASN A 228 7.94 -7.54 11.44
N ARG A 229 8.18 -8.26 12.54
CA ARG A 229 7.24 -9.23 13.11
C ARG A 229 5.94 -8.59 13.58
N ASP A 230 5.99 -7.41 14.18
CA ASP A 230 4.79 -6.71 14.64
C ASP A 230 3.88 -6.33 13.46
N ALA A 231 4.47 -6.01 12.30
CA ALA A 231 3.70 -5.72 11.08
C ALA A 231 2.89 -6.93 10.59
N VAL A 232 3.34 -8.18 10.86
CA VAL A 232 2.59 -9.40 10.51
C VAL A 232 1.28 -9.46 11.31
N ALA A 233 1.36 -9.33 12.64
CA ALA A 233 0.19 -9.36 13.51
C ALA A 233 -0.79 -8.22 13.20
N GLN A 234 -0.27 -7.03 12.93
CA GLN A 234 -1.07 -5.86 12.59
C GLN A 234 -1.75 -6.00 11.22
N ALA A 235 -1.03 -6.51 10.22
CA ALA A 235 -1.63 -6.79 8.91
C ALA A 235 -2.75 -7.82 9.03
N LEU A 236 -2.56 -8.88 9.82
CA LEU A 236 -3.57 -9.89 10.08
C LEU A 236 -4.80 -9.30 10.80
N GLU A 237 -4.60 -8.45 11.81
CA GLU A 237 -5.67 -7.75 12.50
C GLU A 237 -6.45 -6.83 11.55
N GLY A 238 -5.75 -6.05 10.73
CA GLY A 238 -6.36 -5.16 9.73
C GLY A 238 -7.25 -5.91 8.74
N LEU A 239 -6.80 -7.08 8.26
CA LEU A 239 -7.62 -7.92 7.38
C LEU A 239 -8.84 -8.53 8.09
N LYS A 240 -8.72 -8.88 9.37
CA LYS A 240 -9.86 -9.35 10.17
C LYS A 240 -10.88 -8.23 10.40
N ILE A 241 -10.42 -7.00 10.63
CA ILE A 241 -11.29 -5.82 10.68
C ILE A 241 -12.00 -5.64 9.33
N ALA A 242 -11.27 -5.65 8.21
CA ALA A 242 -11.85 -5.54 6.88
C ALA A 242 -12.91 -6.63 6.62
N LYS A 243 -12.62 -7.88 6.99
CA LYS A 243 -13.53 -9.02 6.85
C LYS A 243 -14.83 -8.83 7.64
N SER A 244 -14.79 -8.20 8.81
CA SER A 244 -15.97 -7.98 9.66
C SER A 244 -17.04 -7.10 9.01
N TYR A 245 -16.64 -6.27 8.03
CA TYR A 245 -17.59 -5.46 7.26
C TYR A 245 -18.28 -6.20 6.12
N ASN A 246 -17.85 -7.42 5.81
CA ASN A 246 -18.47 -8.29 4.82
C ASN A 246 -18.69 -7.60 3.47
N ALA A 247 -17.69 -6.84 3.01
CA ALA A 247 -17.72 -6.19 1.72
C ALA A 247 -17.68 -7.20 0.57
N LYS A 248 -18.27 -6.86 -0.56
CA LYS A 248 -18.25 -7.69 -1.77
C LYS A 248 -16.87 -7.67 -2.45
N TYR A 249 -16.17 -6.53 -2.35
CA TYR A 249 -14.86 -6.31 -2.95
C TYR A 249 -13.93 -5.63 -1.96
N TYR A 250 -12.65 -5.99 -2.02
CA TYR A 250 -11.57 -5.40 -1.24
C TYR A 250 -10.60 -4.69 -2.17
N LEU A 251 -10.41 -3.41 -1.94
CA LEU A 251 -9.60 -2.52 -2.75
C LEU A 251 -8.27 -2.24 -2.06
N GLY A 252 -7.25 -1.89 -2.84
CA GLY A 252 -5.99 -1.39 -2.30
C GLY A 252 -5.44 -0.23 -3.11
N SER A 253 -4.76 0.71 -2.47
CA SER A 253 -4.00 1.76 -3.16
C SER A 253 -2.94 1.16 -4.09
N HIS A 254 -2.51 -0.10 -3.78
CA HIS A 254 -1.70 -0.93 -4.66
C HIS A 254 -2.41 -2.25 -4.97
N GLY A 255 -2.41 -2.65 -6.25
CA GLY A 255 -2.89 -3.97 -6.71
C GLY A 255 -4.35 -4.04 -7.14
N GLY A 256 -5.18 -3.03 -6.84
CA GLY A 256 -6.54 -2.90 -7.37
C GLY A 256 -7.62 -3.63 -6.57
N VAL A 257 -8.30 -4.62 -7.15
CA VAL A 257 -9.52 -5.24 -6.59
C VAL A 257 -9.32 -6.72 -6.28
N ALA A 258 -9.77 -7.12 -5.10
CA ALA A 258 -9.80 -8.50 -4.63
C ALA A 258 -11.21 -8.92 -4.21
N THR A 259 -11.40 -10.23 -4.10
CA THR A 259 -12.63 -10.89 -3.66
C THR A 259 -12.55 -11.31 -2.18
N PRO A 260 -13.66 -11.74 -1.55
CA PRO A 260 -13.62 -12.35 -0.23
C PRO A 260 -12.69 -13.59 -0.14
N ASP A 261 -12.59 -14.39 -1.20
CA ASP A 261 -11.70 -15.56 -1.24
C ASP A 261 -10.22 -15.14 -1.21
N ASP A 262 -9.88 -14.01 -1.84
CA ASP A 262 -8.50 -13.47 -1.79
C ASP A 262 -8.18 -12.94 -0.38
N LEU A 263 -9.16 -12.31 0.27
CA LEU A 263 -9.04 -11.87 1.66
C LEU A 263 -8.83 -13.06 2.61
N ASP A 264 -9.63 -14.12 2.46
CA ASP A 264 -9.54 -15.32 3.29
C ASP A 264 -8.19 -16.03 3.07
N PHE A 265 -7.74 -16.12 1.83
CA PHE A 265 -6.40 -16.62 1.54
C PHE A 265 -5.32 -15.79 2.25
N ARG A 266 -5.41 -14.44 2.18
CA ARG A 266 -4.41 -13.56 2.79
C ARG A 266 -4.40 -13.66 4.31
N ILE A 267 -5.55 -13.81 4.95
CA ILE A 267 -5.66 -14.07 6.40
C ILE A 267 -5.00 -15.40 6.76
N ALA A 268 -5.29 -16.47 6.02
CA ALA A 268 -4.66 -17.78 6.24
C ALA A 268 -3.14 -17.73 6.02
N TYR A 269 -2.68 -17.02 5.00
CA TYR A 269 -1.27 -16.83 4.68
C TYR A 269 -0.51 -16.12 5.80
N LEU A 270 -1.05 -15.01 6.34
CA LEU A 270 -0.42 -14.29 7.45
C LEU A 270 -0.43 -15.12 8.75
N SER A 271 -1.51 -15.86 9.02
CA SER A 271 -1.55 -16.78 10.16
C SER A 271 -0.50 -17.90 10.04
N LYS A 272 -0.25 -18.38 8.81
CA LYS A 272 0.84 -19.35 8.56
C LYS A 272 2.22 -18.70 8.76
N ILE A 273 2.41 -17.44 8.36
CA ILE A 273 3.67 -16.71 8.64
C ILE A 273 3.88 -16.62 10.16
N GLU A 274 2.88 -16.21 10.95
CA GLU A 274 2.99 -16.16 12.42
C GLU A 274 3.39 -17.51 13.01
N GLN A 275 2.76 -18.59 12.55
CA GLN A 275 3.11 -19.95 12.97
C GLN A 275 4.58 -20.26 12.64
N LEU A 276 4.99 -20.05 11.38
CA LEU A 276 6.34 -20.36 10.93
C LEU A 276 7.42 -19.52 11.60
N LEU A 277 7.11 -18.28 12.01
CA LEU A 277 8.02 -17.43 12.79
C LEU A 277 8.28 -17.96 14.21
N THR A 278 7.37 -18.78 14.76
CA THR A 278 7.57 -19.46 16.04
C THR A 278 8.29 -20.81 15.90
N GLU A 279 8.09 -21.49 14.78
CA GLU A 279 8.63 -22.82 14.51
C GLU A 279 10.07 -22.79 13.96
N ASN A 280 10.47 -21.69 13.31
CA ASN A 280 11.78 -21.54 12.66
C ASN A 280 12.62 -20.48 13.37
N GLN A 281 13.88 -20.79 13.66
CA GLN A 281 14.78 -19.90 14.41
C GLN A 281 15.58 -18.95 13.53
N ASP A 282 15.61 -19.19 12.22
CA ASP A 282 16.39 -18.38 11.27
C ASP A 282 15.62 -18.13 9.96
N ALA A 283 16.10 -17.13 9.21
CA ALA A 283 15.50 -16.66 7.98
C ALA A 283 15.48 -17.74 6.87
N THR A 284 16.49 -18.61 6.82
CA THR A 284 16.60 -19.63 5.76
C THR A 284 15.56 -20.72 5.95
N SER A 285 15.48 -21.29 7.16
CA SER A 285 14.49 -22.32 7.50
C SER A 285 13.04 -21.80 7.36
N PHE A 286 12.81 -20.54 7.72
CA PHE A 286 11.50 -19.88 7.50
C PHE A 286 11.13 -19.80 6.01
N VAL A 287 12.05 -19.35 5.14
CA VAL A 287 11.79 -19.25 3.70
C VAL A 287 11.50 -20.63 3.09
N GLU A 288 12.26 -21.64 3.45
CA GLU A 288 12.04 -23.02 2.98
C GLU A 288 10.67 -23.55 3.43
N ALA A 289 10.32 -23.37 4.70
CA ALA A 289 9.03 -23.80 5.23
C ALA A 289 7.85 -23.05 4.58
N LEU A 290 8.00 -21.74 4.32
CA LEU A 290 6.96 -20.96 3.66
C LEU A 290 6.76 -21.38 2.19
N LYS A 291 7.83 -21.68 1.46
CA LYS A 291 7.75 -22.24 0.09
C LYS A 291 7.11 -23.63 0.06
N GLN A 292 7.40 -24.46 1.04
CA GLN A 292 6.74 -25.76 1.17
C GLN A 292 5.24 -25.64 1.46
N ALA A 293 4.85 -24.67 2.30
CA ALA A 293 3.44 -24.43 2.61
C ALA A 293 2.65 -23.86 1.42
N TYR A 294 3.32 -23.11 0.55
CA TYR A 294 2.70 -22.43 -0.60
C TYR A 294 3.54 -22.62 -1.87
N PRO A 295 3.59 -23.85 -2.42
CA PRO A 295 4.40 -24.11 -3.60
C PRO A 295 3.86 -23.34 -4.81
N SER A 296 4.78 -22.75 -5.56
CA SER A 296 4.48 -22.00 -6.80
C SER A 296 3.62 -20.73 -6.60
N LEU A 297 3.49 -20.23 -5.36
CA LEU A 297 2.80 -18.96 -5.13
C LEU A 297 3.66 -17.82 -5.71
N PRO A 298 3.08 -16.88 -6.50
CA PRO A 298 3.83 -15.75 -7.06
C PRO A 298 4.53 -14.91 -5.99
N GLY A 299 5.71 -14.36 -6.30
CA GLY A 299 6.46 -13.47 -5.41
C GLY A 299 7.55 -14.15 -4.57
N GLU A 300 7.94 -15.38 -4.89
CA GLU A 300 9.01 -16.11 -4.16
C GLU A 300 10.34 -15.35 -4.09
N ASP A 301 10.65 -14.54 -5.10
CA ASP A 301 11.93 -13.80 -5.14
C ASP A 301 12.04 -12.75 -4.04
N GLY A 302 10.91 -12.27 -3.53
CA GLY A 302 10.86 -11.31 -2.42
C GLY A 302 11.09 -11.93 -1.05
N LEU A 303 11.03 -13.26 -0.91
CA LEU A 303 11.02 -13.95 0.38
C LEU A 303 12.32 -13.79 1.18
N ALA A 304 13.47 -13.74 0.51
CA ALA A 304 14.74 -13.54 1.21
C ALA A 304 14.81 -12.16 1.88
N ALA A 305 14.34 -11.11 1.19
CA ALA A 305 14.26 -9.76 1.74
C ALA A 305 13.20 -9.65 2.85
N LEU A 306 12.06 -10.29 2.68
CA LEU A 306 11.03 -10.41 3.72
C LEU A 306 11.59 -11.07 4.97
N ALA A 307 12.19 -12.25 4.85
CA ALA A 307 12.75 -12.99 5.98
C ALA A 307 13.84 -12.19 6.70
N ALA A 308 14.70 -11.46 5.96
CA ALA A 308 15.70 -10.58 6.55
C ALA A 308 15.09 -9.47 7.43
N ASN A 309 13.87 -9.00 7.13
CA ASN A 309 13.15 -8.06 7.99
C ASN A 309 12.55 -8.72 9.23
N LEU A 310 12.04 -9.93 9.10
CA LEU A 310 11.35 -10.65 10.17
C LEU A 310 12.30 -11.27 11.22
N TYR A 311 13.58 -11.42 10.89
CA TYR A 311 14.62 -12.01 11.76
C TYR A 311 15.74 -11.01 12.18
N LYS A 312 15.44 -9.72 12.16
CA LYS A 312 16.31 -8.63 12.66
C LYS A 312 16.39 -8.57 14.17
#